data_f3f806c93fbcc6208313e3a3c8db2238
#
_entry.id   f3f806c93fbcc6208313e3a3c8db2238
#
_cell.length_a   1.000
_cell.length_b   1.000
_cell.length_c   1.000
_cell.angle_alpha   90.00
_cell.angle_beta   90.00
_cell.angle_gamma   90.00
#
_symmetry.space_group_name_H-M   'P 1'
#
loop_
_entity.id
_entity.type
_entity.pdbx_description
1 polymer ?
#
loop_
_entity_poly.entity_id
_entity_poly.type
_entity_poly.pdbx_seq_one_letter_code
_entity_poly.pdbx_strand_id
1 'polypeptide(L)'
;MQVQTGTLHPDFGATVEGVDLGQVLTPEQVAEIDAALETHAVLVFRNQELSQDRQLEMCKQFGEIDLGLTKARPNTPIRLKHPEVLDISNVGYDGEVADRNHAKNISNIANQLWHSDSSFQN
;
A
#
# COMPACT_ATOMS: atom_id res chain seq x y z
N MET A 1 -5.16 11.72 -20.57
CA MET A 1 -5.14 12.75 -19.50
C MET A 1 -3.75 12.64 -18.89
N GLN A 2 -3.05 13.75 -18.75
CA GLN A 2 -1.64 13.77 -18.32
C GLN A 2 -1.57 13.78 -16.77
N VAL A 3 -0.64 13.03 -16.20
CA VAL A 3 -0.36 13.04 -14.76
C VAL A 3 0.15 14.42 -14.35
N GLN A 4 -0.41 14.98 -13.30
CA GLN A 4 0.02 16.26 -12.74
C GLN A 4 0.52 16.03 -11.32
N THR A 5 1.70 16.56 -10.99
CA THR A 5 2.27 16.46 -9.65
C THR A 5 2.31 17.82 -8.96
N GLY A 6 1.92 17.85 -7.70
CA GLY A 6 2.02 19.02 -6.82
C GLY A 6 2.87 18.70 -5.59
N THR A 7 3.82 19.56 -5.25
CA THR A 7 4.72 19.36 -4.11
C THR A 7 3.96 19.41 -2.77
N LEU A 8 4.13 18.40 -1.91
CA LEU A 8 3.60 18.38 -0.54
C LEU A 8 4.60 18.93 0.48
N HIS A 9 5.88 18.64 0.31
CA HIS A 9 6.95 19.08 1.19
C HIS A 9 8.19 19.42 0.34
N PRO A 10 9.05 20.37 0.74
CA PRO A 10 10.24 20.73 -0.03
C PRO A 10 11.19 19.56 -0.31
N ASP A 11 11.33 18.65 0.64
CA ASP A 11 12.32 17.57 0.57
C ASP A 11 11.76 16.27 -0.01
N PHE A 12 10.46 16.00 0.13
CA PHE A 12 9.83 14.77 -0.35
C PHE A 12 8.30 14.89 -0.41
N GLY A 13 7.67 13.97 -1.13
CA GLY A 13 6.22 13.83 -1.22
C GLY A 13 5.57 14.76 -2.23
N ALA A 14 4.69 14.19 -3.02
CA ALA A 14 3.88 14.93 -3.99
C ALA A 14 2.43 14.44 -4.01
N THR A 15 1.49 15.32 -4.36
CA THR A 15 0.15 14.93 -4.78
C THR A 15 0.18 14.57 -6.26
N VAL A 16 -0.64 13.59 -6.64
CA VAL A 16 -0.84 13.21 -8.05
C VAL A 16 -2.31 13.41 -8.41
N GLU A 17 -2.53 14.14 -9.48
CA GLU A 17 -3.85 14.44 -10.03
C GLU A 17 -3.94 14.03 -11.49
N GLY A 18 -5.16 13.99 -12.04
CA GLY A 18 -5.39 13.64 -13.44
C GLY A 18 -5.43 12.13 -13.70
N VAL A 19 -5.40 11.28 -12.68
CA VAL A 19 -5.51 9.81 -12.79
C VAL A 19 -6.65 9.30 -11.92
N ASP A 20 -7.31 8.26 -12.41
CA ASP A 20 -8.26 7.43 -11.66
C ASP A 20 -7.63 6.02 -11.51
N LEU A 21 -7.16 5.70 -10.31
CA LEU A 21 -6.54 4.40 -10.01
C LEU A 21 -7.55 3.24 -10.03
N GLY A 22 -8.84 3.53 -10.05
CA GLY A 22 -9.90 2.54 -10.27
C GLY A 22 -9.99 2.05 -11.72
N GLN A 23 -9.27 2.68 -12.66
CA GLN A 23 -9.19 2.30 -14.07
C GLN A 23 -7.84 1.66 -14.38
N VAL A 24 -7.76 1.01 -15.55
CA VAL A 24 -6.47 0.55 -16.09
C VAL A 24 -5.69 1.78 -16.55
N LEU A 25 -4.49 1.96 -16.04
CA LEU A 25 -3.59 3.04 -16.43
C LEU A 25 -2.99 2.75 -17.80
N THR A 26 -2.73 3.81 -18.59
CA THR A 26 -1.94 3.65 -19.80
C THR A 26 -0.46 3.43 -19.47
N PRO A 27 0.33 2.82 -20.36
CA PRO A 27 1.77 2.66 -20.13
C PRO A 27 2.49 3.99 -19.83
N GLU A 28 2.05 5.08 -20.45
CA GLU A 28 2.59 6.41 -20.22
C GLU A 28 2.26 6.91 -18.81
N GLN A 29 1.03 6.69 -18.32
CA GLN A 29 0.65 7.05 -16.95
C GLN A 29 1.43 6.25 -15.91
N VAL A 30 1.64 4.96 -16.14
CA VAL A 30 2.49 4.13 -15.26
C VAL A 30 3.91 4.70 -15.22
N ALA A 31 4.51 4.99 -16.36
CA ALA A 31 5.86 5.56 -16.43
C ALA A 31 5.97 6.94 -15.77
N GLU A 32 4.94 7.80 -15.92
CA GLU A 32 4.90 9.12 -15.28
C GLU A 32 4.78 8.99 -13.75
N ILE A 33 3.99 8.03 -13.25
CA ILE A 33 3.86 7.76 -11.81
C ILE A 33 5.15 7.20 -11.24
N ASP A 34 5.81 6.25 -11.92
CA ASP A 34 7.11 5.71 -11.51
C ASP A 34 8.17 6.81 -11.42
N ALA A 35 8.27 7.65 -12.42
CA ALA A 35 9.21 8.78 -12.43
C ALA A 35 8.92 9.78 -11.30
N ALA A 36 7.64 10.01 -10.99
CA ALA A 36 7.24 10.85 -9.87
C ALA A 36 7.60 10.20 -8.52
N LEU A 37 7.43 8.89 -8.37
CA LEU A 37 7.79 8.14 -7.17
C LEU A 37 9.31 8.18 -6.93
N GLU A 38 10.11 7.97 -7.97
CA GLU A 38 11.58 8.11 -7.92
C GLU A 38 12.02 9.52 -7.47
N THR A 39 11.29 10.54 -7.90
CA THR A 39 11.63 11.93 -7.59
C THR A 39 11.21 12.34 -6.18
N HIS A 40 10.02 11.92 -5.74
CA HIS A 40 9.36 12.43 -4.53
C HIS A 40 9.30 11.42 -3.39
N ALA A 41 9.65 10.16 -3.60
CA ALA A 41 9.63 9.04 -2.65
C ALA A 41 8.24 8.67 -2.10
N VAL A 42 7.30 9.61 -2.00
CA VAL A 42 5.92 9.39 -1.54
C VAL A 42 4.95 10.12 -2.46
N LEU A 43 3.94 9.40 -2.94
CA LEU A 43 2.88 9.97 -3.76
C LEU A 43 1.52 9.85 -3.06
N VAL A 44 0.74 10.93 -3.09
CA VAL A 44 -0.61 10.98 -2.52
C VAL A 44 -1.62 11.18 -3.64
N PHE A 45 -2.47 10.20 -3.83
CA PHE A 45 -3.61 10.24 -4.74
C PHE A 45 -4.87 10.49 -3.91
N ARG A 46 -5.48 11.66 -4.08
CA ARG A 46 -6.70 12.02 -3.34
C ARG A 46 -7.94 11.53 -4.05
N ASN A 47 -9.01 11.31 -3.28
CA ASN A 47 -10.36 10.99 -3.77
C ASN A 47 -10.39 9.76 -4.70
N GLN A 48 -9.62 8.72 -4.36
CA GLN A 48 -9.62 7.45 -5.10
C GLN A 48 -10.54 6.44 -4.41
N GLU A 49 -11.52 5.92 -5.15
CA GLU A 49 -12.40 4.85 -4.68
C GLU A 49 -11.85 3.50 -5.17
N LEU A 50 -11.13 2.80 -4.30
CA LEU A 50 -10.50 1.52 -4.62
C LEU A 50 -11.10 0.39 -3.79
N SER A 51 -11.73 -0.59 -4.46
CA SER A 51 -11.96 -1.90 -3.85
C SER A 51 -10.63 -2.67 -3.75
N GLN A 52 -10.58 -3.72 -2.91
CA GLN A 52 -9.39 -4.58 -2.82
C GLN A 52 -9.00 -5.19 -4.19
N ASP A 53 -9.98 -5.58 -5.00
CA ASP A 53 -9.73 -6.10 -6.35
C ASP A 53 -9.05 -5.05 -7.23
N ARG A 54 -9.56 -3.83 -7.22
CA ARG A 54 -8.99 -2.72 -8.01
C ARG A 54 -7.61 -2.30 -7.51
N GLN A 55 -7.40 -2.29 -6.21
CA GLN A 55 -6.09 -2.04 -5.63
C GLN A 55 -5.05 -3.04 -6.14
N LEU A 56 -5.36 -4.33 -6.14
CA LEU A 56 -4.46 -5.36 -6.65
C LEU A 56 -4.22 -5.23 -8.16
N GLU A 57 -5.26 -4.97 -8.95
CA GLU A 57 -5.12 -4.76 -10.39
C GLU A 57 -4.23 -3.54 -10.70
N MET A 58 -4.39 -2.47 -9.94
CA MET A 58 -3.55 -1.28 -10.04
C MET A 58 -2.11 -1.61 -9.68
N CYS A 59 -1.84 -2.26 -8.54
CA CYS A 59 -0.49 -2.62 -8.12
C CYS A 59 0.24 -3.50 -9.14
N LYS A 60 -0.46 -4.45 -9.79
CA LYS A 60 0.12 -5.32 -10.82
C LYS A 60 0.64 -4.57 -12.06
N GLN A 61 0.20 -3.34 -12.28
CA GLN A 61 0.71 -2.53 -13.39
C GLN A 61 2.11 -1.97 -13.11
N PHE A 62 2.53 -1.95 -11.84
CA PHE A 62 3.85 -1.49 -11.40
C PHE A 62 4.83 -2.64 -11.12
N GLY A 63 4.35 -3.89 -11.08
CA GLY A 63 5.22 -5.04 -10.86
C GLY A 63 4.47 -6.27 -10.36
N GLU A 64 5.22 -7.33 -10.10
CA GLU A 64 4.68 -8.56 -9.51
C GLU A 64 4.31 -8.33 -8.04
N ILE A 65 3.16 -8.88 -7.61
CA ILE A 65 2.75 -8.79 -6.22
C ILE A 65 3.57 -9.76 -5.37
N ASP A 66 4.27 -9.22 -4.40
CA ASP A 66 4.95 -10.03 -3.39
C ASP A 66 3.98 -10.45 -2.28
N LEU A 67 3.92 -11.74 -2.01
CA LEU A 67 3.12 -12.29 -0.91
C LEU A 67 3.78 -12.09 0.47
N GLY A 68 5.05 -11.69 0.51
CA GLY A 68 5.77 -11.27 1.70
C GLY A 68 5.48 -12.10 2.94
N LEU A 69 4.97 -11.46 3.99
CA LEU A 69 4.63 -12.09 5.27
C LEU A 69 3.55 -13.18 5.16
N THR A 70 2.61 -13.08 4.22
CA THR A 70 1.57 -14.09 4.01
C THR A 70 2.19 -15.42 3.58
N LYS A 71 3.19 -15.38 2.72
CA LYS A 71 3.96 -16.57 2.30
C LYS A 71 4.77 -17.16 3.47
N ALA A 72 5.32 -16.30 4.32
CA ALA A 72 6.08 -16.70 5.51
C ALA A 72 5.21 -17.25 6.64
N ARG A 73 3.90 -16.94 6.65
CA ARG A 73 2.94 -17.32 7.69
C ARG A 73 1.69 -17.98 7.11
N PRO A 74 1.81 -19.14 6.45
CA PRO A 74 0.71 -19.74 5.64
C PRO A 74 -0.54 -20.14 6.46
N ASN A 75 -0.39 -20.30 7.78
CA ASN A 75 -1.49 -20.71 8.67
C ASN A 75 -2.14 -19.52 9.42
N THR A 76 -1.77 -18.28 9.09
CA THR A 76 -2.38 -17.11 9.72
C THR A 76 -3.75 -16.86 9.08
N PRO A 77 -4.83 -16.78 9.86
CA PRO A 77 -6.14 -16.44 9.33
C PRO A 77 -6.12 -15.09 8.60
N ILE A 78 -6.83 -15.01 7.48
CA ILE A 78 -6.94 -13.80 6.67
C ILE A 78 -8.35 -13.24 6.85
N ARG A 79 -8.47 -11.97 7.24
CA ARG A 79 -9.76 -11.28 7.37
C ARG A 79 -10.20 -10.65 6.05
N LEU A 80 -9.23 -10.20 5.25
CA LEU A 80 -9.50 -9.57 3.95
C LEU A 80 -9.72 -10.63 2.86
N LYS A 81 -10.32 -10.21 1.76
CA LYS A 81 -10.67 -11.10 0.64
C LYS A 81 -9.43 -11.72 -0.03
N HIS A 82 -8.35 -10.95 -0.11
CA HIS A 82 -7.15 -11.32 -0.84
C HIS A 82 -5.95 -11.48 0.09
N PRO A 83 -5.21 -12.60 -0.01
CA PRO A 83 -4.01 -12.85 0.80
C PRO A 83 -2.85 -11.90 0.47
N GLU A 84 -2.89 -11.28 -0.71
CA GLU A 84 -1.91 -10.29 -1.16
C GLU A 84 -2.09 -8.94 -0.45
N VAL A 85 -3.24 -8.69 0.15
CA VAL A 85 -3.53 -7.46 0.88
C VAL A 85 -3.28 -7.68 2.37
N LEU A 86 -2.23 -7.08 2.89
CA LEU A 86 -1.89 -7.17 4.30
C LEU A 86 -2.82 -6.29 5.15
N ASP A 87 -3.52 -6.91 6.11
CA ASP A 87 -4.37 -6.20 7.06
C ASP A 87 -3.54 -5.64 8.23
N ILE A 88 -3.14 -4.38 8.15
CA ILE A 88 -2.50 -3.65 9.24
C ILE A 88 -3.55 -2.82 9.96
N SER A 89 -4.22 -3.43 10.93
CA SER A 89 -5.28 -2.80 11.70
C SER A 89 -5.29 -3.28 13.14
N ASN A 90 -6.04 -2.62 14.00
CA ASN A 90 -6.34 -3.07 15.36
C ASN A 90 -7.65 -3.89 15.43
N VAL A 91 -8.16 -4.36 14.30
CA VAL A 91 -9.37 -5.17 14.22
C VAL A 91 -9.00 -6.65 14.22
N GLY A 92 -9.65 -7.43 15.10
CA GLY A 92 -9.48 -8.88 15.18
C GLY A 92 -10.11 -9.63 14.01
N TYR A 93 -9.92 -10.95 13.96
CA TYR A 93 -10.53 -11.80 12.92
C TYR A 93 -12.05 -11.91 13.06
N ASP A 94 -12.60 -11.64 14.24
CA ASP A 94 -14.02 -11.53 14.55
C ASP A 94 -14.67 -10.23 14.08
N GLY A 95 -13.87 -9.28 13.59
CA GLY A 95 -14.31 -7.96 13.16
C GLY A 95 -14.38 -6.92 14.27
N GLU A 96 -14.09 -7.31 15.52
CA GLU A 96 -14.12 -6.42 16.67
C GLU A 96 -12.77 -5.74 16.90
N VAL A 97 -12.77 -4.59 17.58
CA VAL A 97 -11.53 -3.89 17.93
C VAL A 97 -10.78 -4.70 19.00
N ALA A 98 -9.57 -5.14 18.65
CA ALA A 98 -8.74 -5.95 19.55
C ALA A 98 -8.28 -5.17 20.78
N ASP A 99 -8.17 -5.87 21.93
CA ASP A 99 -7.63 -5.29 23.16
C ASP A 99 -6.23 -4.71 22.94
N ARG A 100 -5.91 -3.66 23.69
CA ARG A 100 -4.63 -2.94 23.57
C ARG A 100 -3.42 -3.85 23.74
N ASN A 101 -3.53 -4.88 24.57
CA ASN A 101 -2.45 -5.83 24.87
C ASN A 101 -2.46 -7.04 23.92
N HIS A 102 -3.37 -7.08 22.93
CA HIS A 102 -3.38 -8.13 21.94
C HIS A 102 -2.08 -8.14 21.13
N ALA A 103 -1.53 -9.32 20.84
CA ALA A 103 -0.25 -9.48 20.16
C ALA A 103 -0.17 -8.71 18.82
N LYS A 104 -1.28 -8.64 18.07
CA LYS A 104 -1.37 -7.85 16.84
C LYS A 104 -1.13 -6.36 17.08
N ASN A 105 -1.72 -5.80 18.13
CA ASN A 105 -1.56 -4.38 18.49
C ASN A 105 -0.14 -4.08 18.97
N ILE A 106 0.46 -4.98 19.74
CA ILE A 106 1.86 -4.86 20.20
C ILE A 106 2.81 -4.88 18.99
N SER A 107 2.59 -5.77 18.02
CA SER A 107 3.37 -5.82 16.77
C SER A 107 3.22 -4.53 15.95
N ASN A 108 2.02 -3.97 15.87
CA ASN A 108 1.78 -2.71 15.15
C ASN A 108 2.47 -1.51 15.83
N ILE A 109 2.60 -1.52 17.17
CA ILE A 109 3.33 -0.48 17.89
C ILE A 109 4.82 -0.50 17.51
N ALA A 110 5.41 -1.68 17.29
CA ALA A 110 6.80 -1.80 16.88
C ALA A 110 7.09 -1.10 15.54
N ASN A 111 6.10 -1.05 14.64
CA ASN A 111 6.21 -0.34 13.35
C ASN A 111 6.25 1.20 13.48
N GLN A 112 6.04 1.75 14.66
CA GLN A 112 6.24 3.19 14.93
C GLN A 112 7.71 3.57 15.12
N LEU A 113 8.59 2.60 15.30
CA LEU A 113 10.04 2.81 15.35
C LEU A 113 10.58 2.94 13.92
N TRP A 114 11.65 3.72 13.76
CA TRP A 114 12.37 3.81 12.50
C TRP A 114 12.85 2.42 12.05
N HIS A 115 12.48 2.01 10.86
CA HIS A 115 12.81 0.70 10.29
C HIS A 115 12.90 0.79 8.76
N SER A 116 13.45 -0.24 8.15
CA SER A 116 13.34 -0.50 6.71
C SER A 116 12.39 -1.65 6.49
N ASP A 117 11.45 -1.47 5.56
CA ASP A 117 10.56 -2.55 5.14
C ASP A 117 11.33 -3.63 4.38
N SER A 118 10.85 -4.87 4.46
CA SER A 118 11.38 -6.01 3.70
C SER A 118 12.88 -6.28 3.84
N SER A 119 13.52 -5.81 4.92
CA SER A 119 14.95 -6.01 5.20
C SER A 119 15.36 -7.49 5.35
N PHE A 120 14.39 -8.41 5.42
CA PHE A 120 14.56 -9.86 5.47
C PHE A 120 14.56 -10.53 4.08
N GLN A 121 14.32 -9.77 3.03
CA GLN A 121 14.40 -10.23 1.65
C GLN A 121 15.79 -9.94 1.08
N ASN A 122 16.38 -10.95 0.41
CA ASN A 122 17.65 -10.82 -0.31
C ASN A 122 17.42 -10.44 -1.76
#